data_2030b76b227f390730d662059cc23541
#
_entry.id   2030b76b227f390730d662059cc23541
#
_cell.length_a   1.000
_cell.length_b   1.000
_cell.length_c   1.000
_cell.angle_alpha   90.00
_cell.angle_beta   90.00
_cell.angle_gamma   90.00
#
_symmetry.space_group_name_H-M   'P 1'
#
loop_
_entity.id
_entity.type
_entity.pdbx_description
1 polymer ?
#
loop_
_entity_poly.entity_id
_entity_poly.type
_entity_poly.pdbx_seq_one_letter_code
_entity_poly.pdbx_strand_id
1 'polypeptide(L)'
;MKILHTSDWHLGHTLYNYDRSREQQAFLKQLTRIVAEEMPDAMVVSGDIYHYSTPSAATQKMYTDGMLEIHRACPEMTIVVTAGNHDSSSKLEIDSSLWNHFGVKVVGNIERNQEEVNLEKHIVEVRNDRGILKGYIIAIPHVYPQNFPILDTETPREERQARFFQALQDEVEKMNAERLPVVLMAHLSIEGSDQTGHDDTVGGIEYVPISAMGGGYDYLALGHIHCPQNIKGSRHCARYCG
;
A
#
# COMPACT_ATOMS: atom_id res chain seq x y z
N MET A 1 1.18 13.74 -12.00
CA MET A 1 1.75 13.16 -10.77
C MET A 1 2.70 12.03 -11.16
N LYS A 2 3.96 12.05 -10.68
CA LYS A 2 4.95 10.97 -10.87
C LYS A 2 4.98 10.13 -9.61
N ILE A 3 4.81 8.82 -9.73
CA ILE A 3 4.83 7.92 -8.58
C ILE A 3 5.89 6.84 -8.71
N LEU A 4 6.44 6.42 -7.58
CA LEU A 4 7.28 5.24 -7.43
C LEU A 4 6.46 4.18 -6.69
N HIS A 5 6.28 3.02 -7.31
CA HIS A 5 5.54 1.90 -6.73
C HIS A 5 6.50 0.76 -6.35
N THR A 6 6.41 0.31 -5.11
CA THR A 6 7.12 -0.84 -4.56
C THR A 6 6.22 -1.60 -3.58
N SER A 7 6.51 -2.86 -3.30
CA SER A 7 5.79 -3.71 -2.35
C SER A 7 6.67 -4.87 -1.88
N ASP A 8 6.15 -5.68 -0.97
CA ASP A 8 6.69 -7.01 -0.63
C ASP A 8 8.19 -6.99 -0.26
N TRP A 9 8.58 -6.04 0.61
CA TRP A 9 9.98 -5.89 1.04
C TRP A 9 10.46 -7.06 1.90
N HIS A 10 9.54 -7.67 2.64
CA HIS A 10 9.81 -8.79 3.53
C HIS A 10 11.09 -8.64 4.36
N LEU A 11 11.27 -7.48 4.98
CA LEU A 11 12.43 -7.23 5.83
C LEU A 11 12.48 -8.23 6.97
N GLY A 12 13.66 -8.79 7.22
CA GLY A 12 13.87 -9.86 8.19
C GLY A 12 13.65 -11.27 7.66
N HIS A 13 13.31 -11.45 6.36
CA HIS A 13 13.24 -12.77 5.75
C HIS A 13 14.62 -13.44 5.74
N THR A 14 14.63 -14.74 6.08
CA THR A 14 15.80 -15.62 5.99
C THR A 14 15.56 -16.72 4.96
N LEU A 15 16.55 -17.09 4.17
CA LEU A 15 16.46 -18.17 3.20
C LEU A 15 17.24 -19.39 3.73
N TYR A 16 16.55 -20.48 4.05
CA TYR A 16 17.16 -21.69 4.64
C TYR A 16 18.11 -21.39 5.81
N ASN A 17 17.67 -20.51 6.73
CA ASN A 17 18.46 -19.96 7.86
C ASN A 17 19.63 -19.06 7.44
N TYR A 18 19.75 -18.70 6.16
CA TYR A 18 20.70 -17.68 5.72
C TYR A 18 20.14 -16.28 5.97
N ASP A 19 20.92 -15.46 6.68
CA ASP A 19 20.56 -14.07 6.96
C ASP A 19 20.73 -13.21 5.71
N ARG A 20 19.65 -12.60 5.24
CA ARG A 20 19.59 -11.74 4.05
C ARG A 20 19.65 -10.24 4.38
N SER A 21 20.00 -9.86 5.59
CA SER A 21 20.02 -8.45 6.03
C SER A 21 20.90 -7.57 5.13
N ARG A 22 22.03 -8.10 4.62
CA ARG A 22 22.92 -7.36 3.70
C ARG A 22 22.25 -7.06 2.36
N GLU A 23 21.51 -8.01 1.82
CA GLU A 23 20.77 -7.87 0.55
C GLU A 23 19.62 -6.88 0.72
N GLN A 24 18.89 -6.99 1.84
CA GLN A 24 17.80 -6.08 2.17
C GLN A 24 18.28 -4.64 2.38
N GLN A 25 19.43 -4.44 3.04
CA GLN A 25 20.07 -3.13 3.15
C GLN A 25 20.52 -2.60 1.79
N ALA A 26 21.05 -3.47 0.91
CA ALA A 26 21.46 -3.07 -0.45
C ALA A 26 20.24 -2.65 -1.29
N PHE A 27 19.12 -3.36 -1.15
CA PHE A 27 17.83 -3.00 -1.75
C PHE A 27 17.37 -1.60 -1.29
N LEU A 28 17.33 -1.33 0.01
CA LEU A 28 16.91 -0.02 0.53
C LEU A 28 17.84 1.12 0.03
N LYS A 29 19.15 0.89 -0.04
CA LYS A 29 20.10 1.85 -0.61
C LYS A 29 19.85 2.08 -2.10
N GLN A 30 19.53 1.04 -2.86
CA GLN A 30 19.19 1.17 -4.28
C GLN A 30 17.90 1.97 -4.45
N LEU A 31 16.86 1.69 -3.64
CA LEU A 31 15.61 2.43 -3.64
C LEU A 31 15.83 3.91 -3.33
N THR A 32 16.65 4.22 -2.31
CA THR A 32 17.05 5.60 -1.98
C THR A 32 17.69 6.31 -3.18
N ARG A 33 18.58 5.62 -3.91
CA ARG A 33 19.20 6.18 -5.11
C ARG A 33 18.19 6.47 -6.21
N ILE A 34 17.27 5.52 -6.46
CA ILE A 34 16.19 5.71 -7.45
C ILE A 34 15.34 6.93 -7.08
N VAL A 35 14.99 7.08 -5.80
CA VAL A 35 14.24 8.24 -5.32
C VAL A 35 14.98 9.55 -5.57
N ALA A 36 16.28 9.59 -5.30
CA ALA A 36 17.13 10.77 -5.55
C ALA A 36 17.26 11.13 -7.04
N GLU A 37 17.29 10.11 -7.91
CA GLU A 37 17.41 10.30 -9.36
C GLU A 37 16.07 10.69 -9.99
N GLU A 38 15.00 10.05 -9.57
CA GLU A 38 13.68 10.20 -10.18
C GLU A 38 12.84 11.33 -9.59
N MET A 39 13.10 11.74 -8.35
CA MET A 39 12.38 12.80 -7.63
C MET A 39 10.86 12.66 -7.81
N PRO A 40 10.23 11.55 -7.37
CA PRO A 40 8.80 11.34 -7.56
C PRO A 40 7.97 12.26 -6.66
N ASP A 41 6.73 12.57 -7.07
CA ASP A 41 5.76 13.29 -6.24
C ASP A 41 5.32 12.41 -5.05
N ALA A 42 5.22 11.10 -5.27
CA ALA A 42 4.86 10.14 -4.22
C ALA A 42 5.54 8.78 -4.41
N MET A 43 5.76 8.08 -3.27
CA MET A 43 6.12 6.67 -3.22
C MET A 43 5.00 5.89 -2.52
N VAL A 44 4.53 4.79 -3.15
CA VAL A 44 3.57 3.87 -2.57
C VAL A 44 4.23 2.53 -2.27
N VAL A 45 4.05 2.04 -1.04
CA VAL A 45 4.55 0.74 -0.58
C VAL A 45 3.35 -0.14 -0.25
N SER A 46 2.99 -1.01 -1.19
CA SER A 46 1.73 -1.77 -1.17
C SER A 46 1.83 -3.07 -0.36
N GLY A 47 2.15 -2.94 0.94
CA GLY A 47 2.13 -4.03 1.92
C GLY A 47 3.40 -4.89 1.99
N ASP A 48 3.39 -5.80 2.98
CA ASP A 48 4.44 -6.75 3.31
C ASP A 48 5.82 -6.11 3.52
N ILE A 49 5.82 -5.14 4.44
CA ILE A 49 7.04 -4.44 4.87
C ILE A 49 7.97 -5.41 5.59
N TYR A 50 7.41 -6.20 6.51
CA TYR A 50 8.13 -7.19 7.30
C TYR A 50 7.74 -8.61 6.88
N HIS A 51 8.68 -9.53 6.99
CA HIS A 51 8.39 -10.96 6.74
C HIS A 51 7.63 -11.60 7.91
N TYR A 52 7.85 -11.13 9.14
CA TYR A 52 7.18 -11.63 10.33
C TYR A 52 6.39 -10.54 11.03
N SER A 53 5.20 -10.85 11.51
CA SER A 53 4.33 -9.93 12.27
C SER A 53 4.97 -9.42 13.58
N THR A 54 6.08 -10.04 14.01
CA THR A 54 6.89 -9.60 15.13
C THR A 54 8.36 -9.49 14.67
N PRO A 55 8.70 -8.39 13.97
CA PRO A 55 10.06 -8.18 13.48
C PRO A 55 11.04 -7.97 14.64
N SER A 56 12.29 -8.40 14.45
CA SER A 56 13.36 -8.14 15.42
C SER A 56 13.66 -6.65 15.54
N ALA A 57 14.25 -6.21 16.65
CA ALA A 57 14.70 -4.83 16.81
C ALA A 57 15.68 -4.38 15.69
N ALA A 58 16.54 -5.31 15.22
CA ALA A 58 17.46 -5.05 14.11
C ALA A 58 16.70 -4.81 12.79
N THR A 59 15.65 -5.59 12.53
CA THR A 59 14.79 -5.44 11.36
C THR A 59 14.00 -4.13 11.41
N GLN A 60 13.43 -3.78 12.57
CA GLN A 60 12.74 -2.51 12.76
C GLN A 60 13.68 -1.32 12.55
N LYS A 61 14.90 -1.40 13.10
CA LYS A 61 15.92 -0.38 12.86
C LYS A 61 16.28 -0.25 11.39
N MET A 62 16.41 -1.35 10.65
CA MET A 62 16.69 -1.35 9.21
C MET A 62 15.59 -0.61 8.43
N TYR A 63 14.33 -0.87 8.75
CA TYR A 63 13.18 -0.17 8.17
C TYR A 63 13.25 1.33 8.46
N THR A 64 13.41 1.70 9.73
CA THR A 64 13.45 3.11 10.17
C THR A 64 14.61 3.87 9.51
N ASP A 65 15.82 3.30 9.53
CA ASP A 65 16.99 3.91 8.90
C ASP A 65 16.77 4.09 7.39
N GLY A 66 16.26 3.04 6.71
CA GLY A 66 15.95 3.09 5.27
C GLY A 66 14.92 4.14 4.91
N MET A 67 13.81 4.21 5.65
CA MET A 67 12.77 5.22 5.42
C MET A 67 13.29 6.65 5.62
N LEU A 68 14.14 6.87 6.62
CA LEU A 68 14.77 8.18 6.85
C LEU A 68 15.75 8.55 5.72
N GLU A 69 16.51 7.58 5.20
CA GLU A 69 17.39 7.82 4.04
C GLU A 69 16.59 8.14 2.77
N ILE A 70 15.49 7.44 2.52
CA ILE A 70 14.57 7.70 1.42
C ILE A 70 13.95 9.10 1.54
N HIS A 71 13.44 9.46 2.73
CA HIS A 71 12.90 10.80 2.97
C HIS A 71 13.97 11.89 2.74
N ARG A 72 15.20 11.72 3.23
CA ARG A 72 16.29 12.68 3.00
C ARG A 72 16.65 12.85 1.53
N ALA A 73 16.50 11.80 0.72
CA ALA A 73 16.76 11.85 -0.72
C ALA A 73 15.72 12.70 -1.48
N CYS A 74 14.47 12.75 -1.01
CA CYS A 74 13.40 13.57 -1.57
C CYS A 74 12.43 14.02 -0.45
N PRO A 75 12.74 15.08 0.32
CA PRO A 75 11.98 15.47 1.51
C PRO A 75 10.52 15.87 1.23
N GLU A 76 10.24 16.34 0.02
CA GLU A 76 8.89 16.79 -0.37
C GLU A 76 8.00 15.65 -0.90
N MET A 77 8.58 14.45 -1.07
CA MET A 77 7.84 13.29 -1.55
C MET A 77 6.85 12.80 -0.49
N THR A 78 5.59 12.63 -0.88
CA THR A 78 4.62 11.91 -0.04
C THR A 78 4.92 10.42 -0.08
N ILE A 79 5.09 9.79 1.09
CA ILE A 79 5.27 8.34 1.18
C ILE A 79 4.02 7.72 1.80
N VAL A 80 3.43 6.72 1.13
CA VAL A 80 2.27 6.00 1.65
C VAL A 80 2.61 4.52 1.79
N VAL A 81 2.43 4.00 3.01
CA VAL A 81 2.72 2.61 3.36
C VAL A 81 1.45 1.94 3.85
N THR A 82 1.09 0.80 3.29
CA THR A 82 0.01 -0.04 3.80
C THR A 82 0.53 -1.32 4.43
N ALA A 83 -0.25 -1.94 5.33
CA ALA A 83 0.07 -3.27 5.83
C ALA A 83 -0.29 -4.34 4.80
N GLY A 84 0.57 -5.37 4.68
CA GLY A 84 0.28 -6.61 3.99
C GLY A 84 -0.17 -7.71 4.96
N ASN A 85 -0.30 -8.95 4.48
CA ASN A 85 -0.73 -10.09 5.29
C ASN A 85 0.35 -10.60 6.26
N HIS A 86 1.63 -10.33 6.01
CA HIS A 86 2.75 -10.63 6.91
C HIS A 86 2.91 -9.59 8.01
N ASP A 87 2.42 -8.37 7.81
CA ASP A 87 2.58 -7.29 8.77
C ASP A 87 1.61 -7.39 9.95
N SER A 88 2.07 -6.98 11.12
CA SER A 88 1.16 -6.63 12.21
C SER A 88 0.67 -5.20 12.00
N SER A 89 -0.55 -5.03 11.55
CA SER A 89 -1.17 -3.74 11.23
C SER A 89 -0.98 -2.70 12.34
N SER A 90 -1.26 -3.08 13.59
CA SER A 90 -1.15 -2.18 14.75
C SER A 90 0.31 -1.81 15.07
N LYS A 91 1.26 -2.74 14.87
CA LYS A 91 2.68 -2.43 15.07
C LYS A 91 3.22 -1.52 13.97
N LEU A 92 2.76 -1.68 12.74
CA LEU A 92 3.15 -0.81 11.64
C LEU A 92 2.67 0.63 11.87
N GLU A 93 1.52 0.80 12.50
CA GLU A 93 0.93 2.11 12.82
C GLU A 93 1.46 2.74 14.12
N ILE A 94 2.24 2.03 14.95
CA ILE A 94 2.60 2.49 16.31
C ILE A 94 3.27 3.87 16.31
N ASP A 95 4.08 4.14 15.31
CA ASP A 95 4.83 5.39 15.16
C ASP A 95 4.23 6.31 14.08
N SER A 96 2.97 6.09 13.66
CA SER A 96 2.34 6.85 12.56
C SER A 96 2.32 8.35 12.81
N SER A 97 2.10 8.79 14.06
CA SER A 97 2.15 10.21 14.43
C SER A 97 3.52 10.83 14.21
N LEU A 98 4.60 10.07 14.47
CA LEU A 98 5.97 10.50 14.19
C LEU A 98 6.23 10.53 12.68
N TRP A 99 5.84 9.48 11.96
CA TRP A 99 6.03 9.38 10.53
C TRP A 99 5.31 10.48 9.74
N ASN A 100 4.15 10.93 10.20
CA ASN A 100 3.43 12.04 9.57
C ASN A 100 4.25 13.34 9.49
N HIS A 101 5.17 13.59 10.43
CA HIS A 101 6.08 14.74 10.38
C HIS A 101 7.12 14.67 9.26
N PHE A 102 7.33 13.49 8.72
CA PHE A 102 8.25 13.22 7.60
C PHE A 102 7.49 12.98 6.28
N GLY A 103 6.23 13.39 6.18
CA GLY A 103 5.43 13.14 4.98
C GLY A 103 5.13 11.67 4.69
N VAL A 104 5.30 10.79 5.71
CA VAL A 104 5.02 9.35 5.59
C VAL A 104 3.67 9.04 6.22
N LYS A 105 2.72 8.56 5.42
CA LYS A 105 1.41 8.09 5.86
C LYS A 105 1.40 6.58 5.95
N VAL A 106 1.10 6.06 7.14
CA VAL A 106 0.99 4.62 7.38
C VAL A 106 -0.48 4.26 7.59
N VAL A 107 -0.98 3.29 6.81
CA VAL A 107 -2.36 2.78 6.88
C VAL A 107 -2.29 1.27 7.09
N GLY A 108 -2.33 0.84 8.35
CA GLY A 108 -2.27 -0.58 8.72
C GLY A 108 -3.65 -1.23 8.88
N ASN A 109 -4.65 -0.46 9.29
CA ASN A 109 -5.99 -0.95 9.59
C ASN A 109 -7.07 -0.11 8.93
N ILE A 110 -8.25 -0.71 8.74
CA ILE A 110 -9.47 0.05 8.49
C ILE A 110 -9.95 0.60 9.84
N GLU A 111 -9.87 1.91 10.00
CA GLU A 111 -10.26 2.59 11.22
C GLU A 111 -11.78 2.78 11.29
N ARG A 112 -12.33 2.58 12.49
CA ARG A 112 -13.74 2.82 12.78
C ARG A 112 -13.83 3.84 13.91
N ASN A 113 -14.64 4.87 13.71
CA ASN A 113 -15.06 5.81 14.73
C ASN A 113 -16.43 5.38 15.24
N GLN A 114 -16.47 4.66 16.37
CA GLN A 114 -17.67 3.99 16.88
C GLN A 114 -18.20 2.93 15.90
N GLU A 115 -19.31 3.16 15.21
CA GLU A 115 -19.88 2.25 14.23
C GLU A 115 -19.56 2.64 12.78
N GLU A 116 -19.05 3.85 12.53
CA GLU A 116 -18.75 4.35 11.19
C GLU A 116 -17.29 4.15 10.81
N VAL A 117 -17.06 3.89 9.52
CA VAL A 117 -15.73 3.75 8.95
C VAL A 117 -15.15 5.14 8.68
N ASN A 118 -13.93 5.38 9.13
CA ASN A 118 -13.20 6.60 8.81
C ASN A 118 -12.59 6.49 7.41
N LEU A 119 -13.33 6.88 6.38
CA LEU A 119 -12.86 6.83 4.99
C LEU A 119 -11.70 7.81 4.74
N GLU A 120 -11.66 8.95 5.45
CA GLU A 120 -10.62 9.96 5.27
C GLU A 120 -9.22 9.45 5.60
N LYS A 121 -9.11 8.49 6.53
CA LYS A 121 -7.83 7.83 6.84
C LYS A 121 -7.19 7.17 5.63
N HIS A 122 -8.00 6.70 4.70
CA HIS A 122 -7.58 5.96 3.52
C HIS A 122 -7.29 6.86 2.31
N ILE A 123 -7.58 8.16 2.40
CA ILE A 123 -7.40 9.11 1.30
C ILE A 123 -6.24 10.03 1.64
N VAL A 124 -5.20 10.01 0.81
CA VAL A 124 -3.99 10.80 0.99
C VAL A 124 -3.85 11.79 -0.16
N GLU A 125 -3.83 13.06 0.14
CA GLU A 125 -3.49 14.11 -0.82
C GLU A 125 -1.98 14.14 -1.08
N VAL A 126 -1.61 14.16 -2.36
CA VAL A 126 -0.23 14.36 -2.78
C VAL A 126 -0.03 15.82 -3.17
N ARG A 127 0.85 16.51 -2.47
CA ARG A 127 1.14 17.93 -2.72
C ARG A 127 2.63 18.12 -3.05
N ASN A 128 2.95 19.12 -3.87
CA ASN A 128 4.33 19.49 -4.12
C ASN A 128 4.86 20.44 -3.02
N ASP A 129 6.14 20.85 -3.15
CA ASP A 129 6.85 21.79 -2.29
C ASP A 129 6.15 23.15 -2.10
N ARG A 130 5.29 23.56 -3.04
CA ARG A 130 4.48 24.78 -2.99
C ARG A 130 3.09 24.56 -2.42
N GLY A 131 2.79 23.37 -1.89
CA GLY A 131 1.49 22.99 -1.38
C GLY A 131 0.42 22.76 -2.45
N ILE A 132 0.78 22.75 -3.75
CA ILE A 132 -0.16 22.54 -4.85
C ILE A 132 -0.51 21.04 -4.91
N LEU A 133 -1.81 20.76 -4.90
CA LEU A 133 -2.35 19.41 -5.01
C LEU A 133 -2.00 18.80 -6.38
N LYS A 134 -1.47 17.59 -6.40
CA LYS A 134 -1.02 16.85 -7.58
C LYS A 134 -1.89 15.64 -7.90
N GLY A 135 -2.62 15.14 -6.90
CA GLY A 135 -3.48 13.97 -7.01
C GLY A 135 -3.79 13.36 -5.66
N TYR A 136 -4.40 12.18 -5.71
CA TYR A 136 -4.84 11.44 -4.52
C TYR A 136 -4.31 10.01 -4.56
N ILE A 137 -4.08 9.46 -3.38
CA ILE A 137 -3.79 8.04 -3.17
C ILE A 137 -4.85 7.47 -2.25
N ILE A 138 -5.56 6.43 -2.70
CA ILE A 138 -6.45 5.62 -1.89
C ILE A 138 -5.62 4.45 -1.34
N ALA A 139 -5.39 4.41 -0.03
CA ALA A 139 -4.52 3.46 0.63
C ALA A 139 -5.33 2.37 1.34
N ILE A 140 -5.32 1.14 0.80
CA ILE A 140 -6.06 0.01 1.34
C ILE A 140 -5.06 -1.03 1.86
N PRO A 141 -5.02 -1.30 3.18
CA PRO A 141 -4.20 -2.36 3.75
C PRO A 141 -4.77 -3.74 3.41
N HIS A 142 -4.00 -4.79 3.65
CA HIS A 142 -4.54 -6.15 3.62
C HIS A 142 -5.66 -6.31 4.64
N VAL A 143 -6.81 -6.79 4.18
CA VAL A 143 -7.97 -7.08 5.01
C VAL A 143 -8.56 -8.40 4.56
N TYR A 144 -8.72 -9.32 5.50
CA TYR A 144 -9.42 -10.56 5.19
C TYR A 144 -10.88 -10.26 4.78
N PRO A 145 -11.44 -10.93 3.76
CA PRO A 145 -12.76 -10.61 3.21
C PRO A 145 -13.88 -10.55 4.25
N GLN A 146 -13.82 -11.41 5.27
CA GLN A 146 -14.79 -11.40 6.36
C GLN A 146 -14.70 -10.16 7.27
N ASN A 147 -13.59 -9.41 7.21
CA ASN A 147 -13.32 -8.27 8.07
C ASN A 147 -13.59 -6.92 7.37
N PHE A 148 -13.99 -6.94 6.10
CA PHE A 148 -14.42 -5.71 5.44
C PHE A 148 -15.61 -5.09 6.18
N PRO A 149 -15.61 -3.76 6.32
CA PRO A 149 -16.65 -3.07 7.10
C PRO A 149 -18.03 -3.19 6.46
N ILE A 150 -19.04 -3.17 7.30
CA ILE A 150 -20.42 -3.01 6.88
C ILE A 150 -20.67 -1.51 6.75
N LEU A 151 -20.80 -1.02 5.51
CA LEU A 151 -21.10 0.39 5.22
C LEU A 151 -22.62 0.65 5.22
N ASP A 152 -23.39 -0.37 4.87
CA ASP A 152 -24.84 -0.39 4.92
C ASP A 152 -25.32 -1.81 5.25
N THR A 153 -26.56 -1.94 5.76
CA THR A 153 -27.14 -3.22 6.17
C THR A 153 -27.68 -4.04 5.01
N GLU A 154 -27.81 -3.46 3.84
CA GLU A 154 -28.41 -4.08 2.66
C GLU A 154 -27.35 -4.80 1.80
N THR A 155 -26.06 -4.39 1.89
CA THR A 155 -24.98 -5.00 1.11
C THR A 155 -24.69 -6.42 1.57
N PRO A 156 -24.82 -7.44 0.69
CA PRO A 156 -24.43 -8.82 0.96
C PRO A 156 -22.95 -8.92 1.39
N ARG A 157 -22.64 -9.94 2.20
CA ARG A 157 -21.29 -10.10 2.76
C ARG A 157 -20.22 -10.18 1.67
N GLU A 158 -20.48 -10.89 0.60
CA GLU A 158 -19.61 -11.10 -0.56
C GLU A 158 -19.33 -9.82 -1.36
N GLU A 159 -20.20 -8.81 -1.24
CA GLU A 159 -20.07 -7.54 -1.96
C GLU A 159 -19.45 -6.43 -1.11
N ARG A 160 -19.22 -6.65 0.20
CA ARG A 160 -18.71 -5.61 1.12
C ARG A 160 -17.38 -5.05 0.73
N GLN A 161 -16.49 -5.88 0.19
CA GLN A 161 -15.19 -5.45 -0.30
C GLN A 161 -15.34 -4.47 -1.47
N ALA A 162 -16.11 -4.84 -2.48
CA ALA A 162 -16.35 -3.98 -3.64
C ALA A 162 -17.07 -2.69 -3.23
N ARG A 163 -18.02 -2.79 -2.31
CA ARG A 163 -18.74 -1.62 -1.77
C ARG A 163 -17.81 -0.67 -1.01
N PHE A 164 -16.86 -1.21 -0.25
CA PHE A 164 -15.85 -0.41 0.45
C PHE A 164 -14.93 0.32 -0.53
N PHE A 165 -14.43 -0.37 -1.56
CA PHE A 165 -13.60 0.24 -2.58
C PHE A 165 -14.36 1.33 -3.35
N GLN A 166 -15.63 1.09 -3.67
CA GLN A 166 -16.46 2.08 -4.33
C GLN A 166 -16.70 3.30 -3.44
N ALA A 167 -16.98 3.11 -2.15
CA ALA A 167 -17.21 4.22 -1.22
C ALA A 167 -15.99 5.17 -1.11
N LEU A 168 -14.77 4.62 -1.11
CA LEU A 168 -13.54 5.41 -1.11
C LEU A 168 -13.37 6.20 -2.42
N GLN A 169 -13.70 5.59 -3.56
CA GLN A 169 -13.64 6.26 -4.85
C GLN A 169 -14.70 7.36 -4.97
N ASP A 170 -15.91 7.12 -4.47
CA ASP A 170 -16.99 8.11 -4.41
C ASP A 170 -16.56 9.31 -3.54
N GLU A 171 -15.84 9.07 -2.44
CA GLU A 171 -15.35 10.15 -1.57
C GLU A 171 -14.27 10.98 -2.26
N VAL A 172 -13.32 10.32 -2.94
CA VAL A 172 -12.30 11.03 -3.73
C VAL A 172 -12.97 11.83 -4.87
N GLU A 173 -13.98 11.28 -5.54
CA GLU A 173 -14.68 12.00 -6.62
C GLU A 173 -15.31 13.32 -6.14
N LYS A 174 -15.88 13.35 -4.93
CA LYS A 174 -16.43 14.57 -4.33
C LYS A 174 -15.36 15.63 -4.07
N MET A 175 -14.15 15.20 -3.69
CA MET A 175 -13.03 16.08 -3.39
C MET A 175 -12.26 16.53 -4.63
N ASN A 176 -12.27 15.74 -5.70
CA ASN A 176 -11.44 15.88 -6.90
C ASN A 176 -12.15 16.66 -8.04
N ALA A 177 -12.59 17.88 -7.76
CA ALA A 177 -13.25 18.73 -8.75
C ALA A 177 -12.36 19.04 -9.97
N GLU A 178 -11.04 19.06 -9.80
CA GLU A 178 -10.05 19.31 -10.86
C GLU A 178 -9.71 18.07 -11.69
N ARG A 179 -10.25 16.91 -11.35
CA ARG A 179 -9.96 15.61 -12.00
C ARG A 179 -8.46 15.27 -12.04
N LEU A 180 -7.80 15.50 -10.93
CA LEU A 180 -6.40 15.13 -10.75
C LEU A 180 -6.23 13.61 -10.69
N PRO A 181 -5.02 13.08 -11.01
CA PRO A 181 -4.77 11.65 -11.00
C PRO A 181 -5.05 10.99 -9.65
N VAL A 182 -5.65 9.80 -9.68
CA VAL A 182 -5.97 8.97 -8.51
C VAL A 182 -5.22 7.64 -8.61
N VAL A 183 -4.47 7.30 -7.56
CA VAL A 183 -3.84 5.99 -7.39
C VAL A 183 -4.61 5.20 -6.35
N LEU A 184 -5.00 3.99 -6.69
CA LEU A 184 -5.52 3.02 -5.72
C LEU A 184 -4.40 2.04 -5.39
N MET A 185 -4.00 1.92 -4.13
CA MET A 185 -3.04 0.92 -3.69
C MET A 185 -3.70 -0.11 -2.78
N ALA A 186 -3.38 -1.38 -2.99
CA ALA A 186 -3.95 -2.49 -2.24
C ALA A 186 -2.99 -3.68 -2.16
N HIS A 187 -3.14 -4.51 -1.11
CA HIS A 187 -2.38 -5.73 -0.93
C HIS A 187 -3.33 -6.93 -0.94
N LEU A 188 -3.50 -7.56 -2.11
CA LEU A 188 -4.47 -8.63 -2.35
C LEU A 188 -4.19 -9.39 -3.64
N SER A 189 -4.78 -10.60 -3.78
CA SER A 189 -4.70 -11.42 -5.00
C SER A 189 -5.82 -11.05 -5.97
N ILE A 190 -5.47 -10.60 -7.18
CA ILE A 190 -6.42 -10.41 -8.27
C ILE A 190 -6.60 -11.73 -9.04
N GLU A 191 -7.86 -12.07 -9.34
CA GLU A 191 -8.21 -13.25 -10.13
C GLU A 191 -7.48 -13.25 -11.49
N GLY A 192 -6.87 -14.39 -11.82
CA GLY A 192 -6.13 -14.59 -13.08
C GLY A 192 -4.71 -14.01 -13.09
N SER A 193 -4.16 -13.56 -11.94
CA SER A 193 -2.75 -13.22 -11.81
C SER A 193 -1.85 -14.47 -11.87
N ASP A 194 -0.64 -14.31 -12.40
CA ASP A 194 0.41 -15.33 -12.35
C ASP A 194 1.03 -15.37 -10.95
N GLN A 195 0.93 -16.52 -10.29
CA GLN A 195 1.40 -16.73 -8.92
C GLN A 195 2.73 -17.46 -8.84
N THR A 196 3.45 -17.56 -9.94
CA THR A 196 4.76 -18.23 -9.96
C THR A 196 5.67 -17.62 -8.90
N GLY A 197 6.14 -18.47 -7.97
CA GLY A 197 7.01 -18.06 -6.85
C GLY A 197 6.30 -17.46 -5.65
N HIS A 198 4.96 -17.43 -5.63
CA HIS A 198 4.20 -17.01 -4.46
C HIS A 198 4.06 -18.17 -3.46
N ASP A 199 4.15 -17.86 -2.16
CA ASP A 199 3.97 -18.82 -1.08
C ASP A 199 2.63 -18.60 -0.40
N ASP A 200 1.70 -19.53 -0.57
CA ASP A 200 0.32 -19.46 -0.10
C ASP A 200 0.15 -19.77 1.41
N THR A 201 1.24 -19.96 2.14
CA THR A 201 1.18 -20.44 3.53
C THR A 201 0.68 -19.39 4.52
N VAL A 202 0.73 -18.11 4.17
CA VAL A 202 0.29 -17.01 5.04
C VAL A 202 -0.83 -16.21 4.38
N GLY A 203 -2.00 -16.17 5.03
CA GLY A 203 -3.11 -15.29 4.63
C GLY A 203 -4.23 -15.93 3.84
N GLY A 204 -4.05 -17.15 3.31
CA GLY A 204 -5.05 -17.80 2.43
C GLY A 204 -5.25 -17.06 1.11
N ILE A 205 -5.56 -17.77 0.04
CA ILE A 205 -5.82 -17.13 -1.25
C ILE A 205 -7.31 -16.89 -1.38
N GLU A 206 -7.74 -15.65 -1.20
CA GLU A 206 -9.03 -15.23 -1.73
C GLU A 206 -8.79 -14.32 -2.92
N TYR A 207 -9.19 -14.79 -4.08
CA TYR A 207 -9.10 -14.03 -5.32
C TYR A 207 -10.18 -12.97 -5.40
N VAL A 208 -9.76 -11.75 -5.70
CA VAL A 208 -10.65 -10.62 -5.92
C VAL A 208 -10.79 -10.40 -7.43
N PRO A 209 -12.00 -10.44 -7.98
CA PRO A 209 -12.18 -10.08 -9.37
C PRO A 209 -11.80 -8.61 -9.60
N ILE A 210 -11.10 -8.33 -10.69
CA ILE A 210 -10.65 -6.96 -11.00
C ILE A 210 -11.82 -5.95 -11.04
N SER A 211 -13.02 -6.42 -11.39
CA SER A 211 -14.24 -5.60 -11.40
C SER A 211 -14.65 -5.08 -10.02
N ALA A 212 -14.29 -5.79 -8.95
CA ALA A 212 -14.56 -5.37 -7.57
C ALA A 212 -13.70 -4.16 -7.14
N MET A 213 -12.60 -3.89 -7.86
CA MET A 213 -11.74 -2.73 -7.59
C MET A 213 -12.36 -1.41 -8.05
N GLY A 214 -13.51 -1.44 -8.77
CA GLY A 214 -14.14 -0.24 -9.30
C GLY A 214 -13.41 0.35 -10.51
N GLY A 215 -13.53 1.65 -10.74
CA GLY A 215 -12.94 2.33 -11.89
C GLY A 215 -12.64 3.82 -11.68
N GLY A 216 -12.74 4.31 -10.46
CA GLY A 216 -12.46 5.69 -10.07
C GLY A 216 -10.99 5.98 -9.78
N TYR A 217 -10.06 5.29 -10.44
CA TYR A 217 -8.61 5.48 -10.32
C TYR A 217 -7.93 5.43 -11.69
N ASP A 218 -6.74 5.99 -11.80
CA ASP A 218 -5.92 5.96 -13.03
C ASP A 218 -4.86 4.85 -12.98
N TYR A 219 -4.40 4.48 -11.78
CA TYR A 219 -3.40 3.44 -11.56
C TYR A 219 -3.75 2.61 -10.32
N LEU A 220 -3.69 1.27 -10.46
CA LEU A 220 -3.83 0.32 -9.36
C LEU A 220 -2.46 -0.26 -9.01
N ALA A 221 -1.93 0.14 -7.85
CA ALA A 221 -0.65 -0.30 -7.30
C ALA A 221 -0.87 -1.50 -6.37
N LEU A 222 -0.53 -2.70 -6.84
CA LEU A 222 -0.77 -3.97 -6.15
C LEU A 222 0.49 -4.52 -5.49
N GLY A 223 0.35 -5.05 -4.28
CA GLY A 223 1.28 -5.96 -3.61
C GLY A 223 0.65 -7.31 -3.37
N HIS A 224 1.39 -8.25 -2.76
CA HIS A 224 1.04 -9.63 -2.43
C HIS A 224 1.58 -10.66 -3.41
N ILE A 225 1.47 -10.46 -4.72
CA ILE A 225 1.99 -11.40 -5.72
C ILE A 225 3.39 -10.96 -6.15
N HIS A 226 4.39 -11.83 -5.89
CA HIS A 226 5.80 -11.51 -6.12
C HIS A 226 6.24 -11.58 -7.58
N CYS A 227 5.37 -12.06 -8.49
CA CYS A 227 5.63 -12.07 -9.93
C CYS A 227 5.27 -10.70 -10.54
N PRO A 228 6.24 -9.88 -11.02
CA PRO A 228 5.96 -8.58 -11.62
C PRO A 228 5.11 -8.73 -12.88
N GLN A 229 3.93 -8.13 -12.90
CA GLN A 229 2.98 -8.30 -14.00
C GLN A 229 1.95 -7.18 -14.09
N ASN A 230 1.45 -6.95 -15.30
CA ASN A 230 0.26 -6.14 -15.52
C ASN A 230 -0.99 -7.02 -15.49
N ILE A 231 -2.06 -6.55 -14.86
CA ILE A 231 -3.33 -7.28 -14.77
C ILE A 231 -4.14 -7.01 -16.02
N LYS A 232 -4.54 -8.09 -16.69
CA LYS A 232 -5.43 -8.04 -17.86
C LYS A 232 -6.86 -7.79 -17.43
N GLY A 233 -7.64 -7.11 -18.30
CA GLY A 233 -9.06 -6.83 -18.03
C GLY A 233 -9.31 -5.64 -17.09
N SER A 234 -8.28 -5.03 -16.54
CA SER A 234 -8.41 -3.74 -15.85
C SER A 234 -8.78 -2.64 -16.85
N ARG A 235 -9.66 -1.74 -16.42
CA ARG A 235 -10.02 -0.55 -17.21
C ARG A 235 -8.84 0.44 -17.28
N HIS A 236 -8.02 0.47 -16.27
CA HIS A 236 -6.84 1.32 -16.13
C HIS A 236 -5.58 0.46 -15.93
N CYS A 237 -4.42 1.08 -15.84
CA CYS A 237 -3.19 0.35 -15.57
C CYS A 237 -3.22 -0.24 -14.16
N ALA A 238 -3.13 -1.56 -14.06
CA ALA A 238 -3.05 -2.30 -12.80
C ALA A 238 -1.82 -3.21 -12.83
N ARG A 239 -0.99 -3.13 -11.77
CA ARG A 239 0.32 -3.79 -11.78
C ARG A 239 0.72 -4.30 -10.40
N TYR A 240 1.28 -5.52 -10.37
CA TYR A 240 2.18 -5.97 -9.32
C TYR A 240 3.60 -5.58 -9.69
N CYS A 241 4.36 -5.01 -8.76
CA CYS A 241 5.74 -4.61 -8.99
C CYS A 241 6.74 -5.74 -8.70
N GLY A 242 6.33 -6.78 -7.93
CA GLY A 242 7.14 -7.90 -7.52
C GLY A 242 7.93 -7.66 -6.26
#